data_6f41cc66cd0310dec1d9f7118d903182
#
_entry.id   6f41cc66cd0310dec1d9f7118d903182
#
_cell.length_a   1.000
_cell.length_b   1.000
_cell.length_c   1.000
_cell.angle_alpha   90.00
_cell.angle_beta   90.00
_cell.angle_gamma   90.00
#
_symmetry.space_group_name_H-M   'P 1'
#
loop_
_entity.id
_entity.type
_entity.pdbx_description
1 polymer ?
#
loop_
_entity_poly.entity_id
_entity_poly.type
_entity_poly.pdbx_seq_one_letter_code
_entity_poly.pdbx_strand_id
1 'polypeptide(L)'
;MLVSQAFGKTHLPIADLTGKTIIVTGANTGLGLECAKHLARTNASHIILACRNTKKGQAATESIVRDTRCTDRTKCEVWELDLSNYQSVLAFGERVRTQLPRLDAFMANAGMELQEYRTAEDLEIHLTVNVVSTFLSAIAILPKLRDTAKEHGVQTSLTFCGSMYHIFGPDNEFDAGLPEDVDMFDILSTPDPTKTDIIWRYALSKLMVHQCYHELVAALSNSKSNDWSQVIVNLVNPGWCGTELSRAKPHSVMEKVFFALMGWTAEKGSRVYIDAMVAGKKSHGKFLSGCQIREESQYMRSKRGRRIEKKMWKDLMQRIERISLELASVVR
;
A
#
# COMPACT_ATOMS: atom_id res chain seq x y z
N MET A 1 -16.52 10.76 7.44
CA MET A 1 -16.04 9.43 7.03
C MET A 1 -17.09 8.33 7.15
N LEU A 2 -17.73 8.11 8.31
CA LEU A 2 -18.82 7.11 8.45
C LEU A 2 -19.94 7.33 7.45
N VAL A 3 -20.34 8.58 7.20
CA VAL A 3 -21.36 8.93 6.19
C VAL A 3 -20.92 8.51 4.78
N SER A 4 -19.66 8.69 4.42
CA SER A 4 -19.14 8.22 3.11
C SER A 4 -19.03 6.70 3.03
N GLN A 5 -18.83 6.00 4.13
CA GLN A 5 -18.88 4.54 4.19
C GLN A 5 -20.30 4.02 3.96
N ALA A 6 -21.31 4.64 4.59
CA ALA A 6 -22.71 4.22 4.46
C ALA A 6 -23.31 4.55 3.10
N PHE A 7 -23.08 5.77 2.62
CA PHE A 7 -23.75 6.33 1.44
C PHE A 7 -22.81 6.60 0.26
N GLY A 8 -21.52 6.31 0.40
CA GLY A 8 -20.52 6.52 -0.64
C GLY A 8 -20.78 5.60 -1.85
N LYS A 9 -20.92 6.21 -3.01
CA LYS A 9 -20.96 5.48 -4.29
C LYS A 9 -19.52 5.29 -4.77
N THR A 10 -19.03 4.04 -4.75
CA THR A 10 -17.83 3.69 -5.49
C THR A 10 -18.24 3.26 -6.90
N HIS A 11 -17.65 3.88 -7.88
CA HIS A 11 -17.83 3.48 -9.27
C HIS A 11 -16.53 2.83 -9.79
N LEU A 12 -16.68 1.89 -10.68
CA LEU A 12 -15.54 1.44 -11.47
C LEU A 12 -15.34 2.45 -12.60
N PRO A 13 -14.17 3.12 -12.70
CA PRO A 13 -13.94 4.09 -13.75
C PRO A 13 -13.99 3.39 -15.13
N ILE A 14 -14.49 4.10 -16.14
CA ILE A 14 -14.39 3.66 -17.52
C ILE A 14 -12.94 3.92 -17.95
N ALA A 15 -12.16 2.85 -18.02
CA ALA A 15 -10.76 2.89 -18.44
C ALA A 15 -10.48 1.70 -19.36
N ASP A 16 -9.64 1.91 -20.34
CA ASP A 16 -9.05 0.85 -21.15
C ASP A 16 -7.56 0.75 -20.79
N LEU A 17 -7.17 -0.38 -20.23
CA LEU A 17 -5.80 -0.65 -19.79
C LEU A 17 -5.05 -1.56 -20.78
N THR A 18 -5.51 -1.63 -22.03
CA THR A 18 -4.84 -2.38 -23.10
C THR A 18 -3.37 -1.92 -23.23
N GLY A 19 -2.47 -2.89 -23.31
CA GLY A 19 -1.02 -2.65 -23.37
C GLY A 19 -0.37 -2.34 -22.01
N LYS A 20 -1.12 -2.25 -20.92
CA LYS A 20 -0.61 -1.91 -19.60
C LYS A 20 -0.18 -3.14 -18.79
N THR A 21 0.93 -3.01 -18.08
CA THR A 21 1.43 -3.98 -17.10
C THR A 21 1.22 -3.43 -15.68
N ILE A 22 0.55 -4.19 -14.84
CA ILE A 22 0.17 -3.74 -13.49
C ILE A 22 0.54 -4.81 -12.47
N ILE A 23 1.15 -4.40 -11.37
CA ILE A 23 1.44 -5.25 -10.22
C ILE A 23 0.48 -4.91 -9.08
N VAL A 24 -0.08 -5.96 -8.46
CA VAL A 24 -0.88 -5.84 -7.24
C VAL A 24 -0.27 -6.72 -6.15
N THR A 25 0.17 -6.11 -5.04
CA THR A 25 0.70 -6.88 -3.91
C THR A 25 -0.43 -7.44 -3.04
N GLY A 26 -0.27 -8.65 -2.51
CA GLY A 26 -1.33 -9.32 -1.73
C GLY A 26 -2.57 -9.68 -2.56
N ALA A 27 -2.38 -9.97 -3.85
CA ALA A 27 -3.48 -10.18 -4.81
C ALA A 27 -4.07 -11.60 -4.81
N ASN A 28 -3.68 -12.46 -3.88
CA ASN A 28 -4.20 -13.83 -3.79
C ASN A 28 -5.56 -13.92 -3.08
N THR A 29 -6.05 -12.86 -2.46
CA THR A 29 -7.32 -12.83 -1.72
C THR A 29 -7.84 -11.39 -1.52
N GLY A 30 -9.10 -11.26 -1.11
CA GLY A 30 -9.70 -10.00 -0.65
C GLY A 30 -9.64 -8.87 -1.67
N LEU A 31 -9.27 -7.66 -1.20
CA LEU A 31 -9.21 -6.45 -2.02
C LEU A 31 -8.25 -6.56 -3.19
N GLY A 32 -7.07 -7.18 -2.98
CA GLY A 32 -6.07 -7.36 -4.03
C GLY A 32 -6.55 -8.28 -5.16
N LEU A 33 -7.23 -9.38 -4.82
CA LEU A 33 -7.83 -10.28 -5.81
C LEU A 33 -8.94 -9.58 -6.61
N GLU A 34 -9.85 -8.89 -5.94
CA GLU A 34 -10.93 -8.19 -6.63
C GLU A 34 -10.40 -7.02 -7.48
N CYS A 35 -9.34 -6.34 -7.02
CA CYS A 35 -8.61 -5.37 -7.84
C CYS A 35 -8.07 -6.01 -9.13
N ALA A 36 -7.41 -7.17 -9.02
CA ALA A 36 -6.91 -7.90 -10.20
C ALA A 36 -8.04 -8.31 -11.17
N LYS A 37 -9.21 -8.73 -10.65
CA LYS A 37 -10.39 -8.99 -11.48
C LYS A 37 -10.90 -7.73 -12.20
N HIS A 38 -10.90 -6.57 -11.52
CA HIS A 38 -11.26 -5.31 -12.17
C HIS A 38 -10.27 -4.92 -13.25
N LEU A 39 -8.97 -5.08 -13.00
CA LEU A 39 -7.93 -4.85 -14.01
C LEU A 39 -8.13 -5.72 -15.26
N ALA A 40 -8.48 -6.99 -15.07
CA ALA A 40 -8.78 -7.88 -16.19
C ALA A 40 -10.04 -7.44 -16.95
N ARG A 41 -11.09 -6.97 -16.24
CA ARG A 41 -12.31 -6.42 -16.88
C ARG A 41 -12.06 -5.13 -17.66
N THR A 42 -11.04 -4.37 -17.26
CA THR A 42 -10.61 -3.14 -17.95
C THR A 42 -9.49 -3.37 -18.96
N ASN A 43 -9.31 -4.61 -19.42
CA ASN A 43 -8.39 -5.05 -20.47
C ASN A 43 -6.89 -4.83 -20.15
N ALA A 44 -6.47 -4.82 -18.88
CA ALA A 44 -5.05 -4.81 -18.56
C ALA A 44 -4.35 -5.99 -19.26
N SER A 45 -3.30 -5.71 -20.03
CA SER A 45 -2.66 -6.76 -20.82
C SER A 45 -1.81 -7.71 -19.99
N HIS A 46 -1.21 -7.22 -18.89
CA HIS A 46 -0.42 -8.04 -18.00
C HIS A 46 -0.68 -7.67 -16.53
N ILE A 47 -1.11 -8.63 -15.74
CA ILE A 47 -1.38 -8.49 -14.31
C ILE A 47 -0.45 -9.43 -13.54
N ILE A 48 0.34 -8.86 -12.64
CA ILE A 48 1.23 -9.62 -11.76
C ILE A 48 0.64 -9.63 -10.35
N LEU A 49 0.31 -10.83 -9.88
CA LEU A 49 -0.14 -11.10 -8.53
C LEU A 49 1.09 -11.34 -7.66
N ALA A 50 1.56 -10.30 -6.96
CA ALA A 50 2.68 -10.42 -6.05
C ALA A 50 2.19 -10.87 -4.68
N CYS A 51 2.54 -12.09 -4.24
CA CYS A 51 2.06 -12.66 -3.00
C CYS A 51 3.03 -13.67 -2.38
N ARG A 52 2.99 -13.80 -1.04
CA ARG A 52 3.82 -14.74 -0.30
C ARG A 52 3.55 -16.20 -0.63
N ASN A 53 2.29 -16.56 -0.76
CA ASN A 53 1.87 -17.91 -1.07
C ASN A 53 1.54 -18.06 -2.56
N THR A 54 2.49 -18.53 -3.33
CA THR A 54 2.35 -18.69 -4.78
C THR A 54 1.28 -19.71 -5.19
N LYS A 55 1.05 -20.76 -4.38
CA LYS A 55 -0.05 -21.73 -4.64
C LYS A 55 -1.42 -21.05 -4.53
N LYS A 56 -1.62 -20.21 -3.51
CA LYS A 56 -2.86 -19.42 -3.42
C LYS A 56 -2.92 -18.37 -4.54
N GLY A 57 -1.78 -17.85 -4.98
CA GLY A 57 -1.69 -16.97 -6.14
C GLY A 57 -2.17 -17.66 -7.42
N GLN A 58 -1.76 -18.90 -7.69
CA GLN A 58 -2.23 -19.69 -8.85
C GLN A 58 -3.73 -19.89 -8.81
N ALA A 59 -4.31 -20.30 -7.68
CA ALA A 59 -5.76 -20.42 -7.52
C ALA A 59 -6.48 -19.08 -7.77
N ALA A 60 -5.84 -17.96 -7.41
CA ALA A 60 -6.36 -16.62 -7.68
C ALA A 60 -6.35 -16.31 -9.18
N THR A 61 -5.29 -16.65 -9.93
CA THR A 61 -5.26 -16.46 -11.40
C THR A 61 -6.35 -17.27 -12.09
N GLU A 62 -6.58 -18.51 -11.69
CA GLU A 62 -7.68 -19.33 -12.20
C GLU A 62 -9.05 -18.67 -11.92
N SER A 63 -9.23 -18.12 -10.73
CA SER A 63 -10.46 -17.38 -10.38
C SER A 63 -10.63 -16.13 -11.25
N ILE A 64 -9.55 -15.37 -11.51
CA ILE A 64 -9.60 -14.19 -12.38
C ILE A 64 -10.05 -14.60 -13.79
N VAL A 65 -9.41 -15.59 -14.39
CA VAL A 65 -9.73 -16.07 -15.74
C VAL A 65 -11.20 -16.53 -15.82
N ARG A 66 -11.64 -17.36 -14.88
CA ARG A 66 -13.01 -17.87 -14.81
C ARG A 66 -14.05 -16.75 -14.69
N ASP A 67 -13.81 -15.79 -13.78
CA ASP A 67 -14.80 -14.77 -13.40
C ASP A 67 -14.83 -13.58 -14.36
N THR A 68 -13.77 -13.39 -15.16
CA THR A 68 -13.66 -12.26 -16.09
C THR A 68 -13.61 -12.65 -17.57
N ARG A 69 -13.41 -13.95 -17.87
CA ARG A 69 -13.27 -14.48 -19.22
C ARG A 69 -12.18 -13.77 -20.05
N CYS A 70 -11.05 -13.47 -19.39
CA CYS A 70 -9.99 -12.62 -19.95
C CYS A 70 -8.87 -13.42 -20.67
N THR A 71 -9.01 -14.72 -20.89
CA THR A 71 -7.95 -15.65 -21.33
C THR A 71 -7.13 -15.13 -22.52
N ASP A 72 -7.78 -14.52 -23.50
CA ASP A 72 -7.13 -14.10 -24.75
C ASP A 72 -6.59 -12.66 -24.70
N ARG A 73 -6.87 -11.92 -23.64
CA ARG A 73 -6.58 -10.48 -23.54
C ARG A 73 -5.63 -10.11 -22.42
N THR A 74 -5.62 -10.89 -21.35
CA THR A 74 -4.90 -10.56 -20.13
C THR A 74 -4.02 -11.73 -19.72
N LYS A 75 -2.70 -11.48 -19.64
CA LYS A 75 -1.75 -12.40 -19.02
C LYS A 75 -1.74 -12.18 -17.51
N CYS A 76 -2.02 -13.23 -16.74
CA CYS A 76 -1.90 -13.21 -15.28
C CYS A 76 -0.69 -14.04 -14.86
N GLU A 77 0.22 -13.46 -14.08
CA GLU A 77 1.38 -14.14 -13.52
C GLU A 77 1.40 -14.02 -12.00
N VAL A 78 1.92 -15.05 -11.34
CA VAL A 78 2.16 -15.03 -9.89
C VAL A 78 3.65 -14.86 -9.65
N TRP A 79 3.98 -13.82 -8.88
CA TRP A 79 5.34 -13.57 -8.44
C TRP A 79 5.42 -13.64 -6.92
N GLU A 80 6.44 -14.30 -6.42
CA GLU A 80 6.68 -14.38 -4.98
C GLU A 80 7.07 -13.01 -4.43
N LEU A 81 6.41 -12.62 -3.33
CA LEU A 81 6.75 -11.44 -2.54
C LEU A 81 6.31 -11.68 -1.10
N ASP A 82 7.28 -11.90 -0.22
CA ASP A 82 7.07 -11.95 1.23
C ASP A 82 7.58 -10.67 1.89
N LEU A 83 6.65 -9.80 2.31
CA LEU A 83 6.97 -8.56 3.00
C LEU A 83 7.49 -8.76 4.44
N SER A 84 7.48 -9.98 4.97
CA SER A 84 8.13 -10.29 6.24
C SER A 84 9.61 -10.66 6.09
N ASN A 85 10.15 -10.59 4.86
CA ASN A 85 11.53 -10.92 4.53
C ASN A 85 12.12 -9.90 3.55
N TYR A 86 13.10 -9.12 3.97
CA TYR A 86 13.71 -8.08 3.14
C TYR A 86 14.41 -8.65 1.89
N GLN A 87 15.01 -9.82 1.98
CA GLN A 87 15.65 -10.45 0.81
C GLN A 87 14.63 -10.84 -0.27
N SER A 88 13.42 -11.28 0.14
CA SER A 88 12.31 -11.51 -0.79
C SER A 88 11.89 -10.21 -1.50
N VAL A 89 11.85 -9.10 -0.76
CA VAL A 89 11.51 -7.79 -1.33
C VAL A 89 12.58 -7.31 -2.32
N LEU A 90 13.87 -7.48 -1.98
CA LEU A 90 14.98 -7.13 -2.87
C LEU A 90 14.97 -7.97 -4.15
N ALA A 91 14.79 -9.29 -4.01
CA ALA A 91 14.71 -10.21 -5.15
C ALA A 91 13.52 -9.89 -6.06
N PHE A 92 12.38 -9.51 -5.48
CA PHE A 92 11.23 -9.06 -6.23
C PHE A 92 11.51 -7.76 -7.00
N GLY A 93 12.11 -6.75 -6.37
CA GLY A 93 12.51 -5.50 -7.02
C GLY A 93 13.47 -5.74 -8.19
N GLU A 94 14.47 -6.60 -8.01
CA GLU A 94 15.41 -6.99 -9.06
C GLU A 94 14.70 -7.71 -10.22
N ARG A 95 13.76 -8.59 -9.90
CA ARG A 95 12.95 -9.26 -10.92
C ARG A 95 12.10 -8.26 -11.72
N VAL A 96 11.48 -7.27 -11.09
CA VAL A 96 10.75 -6.19 -11.77
C VAL A 96 11.69 -5.41 -12.69
N ARG A 97 12.88 -5.06 -12.20
CA ARG A 97 13.87 -4.29 -12.96
C ARG A 97 14.32 -5.03 -14.22
N THR A 98 14.59 -6.34 -14.11
CA THR A 98 15.25 -7.13 -15.18
C THR A 98 14.29 -7.86 -16.11
N GLN A 99 13.14 -8.30 -15.62
CA GLN A 99 12.23 -9.16 -16.40
C GLN A 99 11.01 -8.43 -16.99
N LEU A 100 10.65 -7.24 -16.47
CA LEU A 100 9.54 -6.49 -17.05
C LEU A 100 10.01 -5.52 -18.11
N PRO A 101 9.45 -5.57 -19.32
CA PRO A 101 9.70 -4.55 -20.33
C PRO A 101 9.08 -3.21 -19.91
N ARG A 102 7.94 -3.23 -19.21
CA ARG A 102 7.23 -2.03 -18.74
C ARG A 102 6.47 -2.29 -17.45
N LEU A 103 6.25 -1.23 -16.66
CA LEU A 103 5.38 -1.22 -15.49
C LEU A 103 4.59 0.08 -15.47
N ASP A 104 3.27 0.00 -15.66
CA ASP A 104 2.39 1.18 -15.71
C ASP A 104 1.80 1.53 -14.35
N ALA A 105 1.51 0.54 -13.52
CA ALA A 105 0.97 0.77 -12.19
C ALA A 105 1.46 -0.26 -11.18
N PHE A 106 1.66 0.21 -9.94
CA PHE A 106 1.94 -0.63 -8.79
C PHE A 106 0.96 -0.31 -7.66
N MET A 107 0.16 -1.32 -7.27
CA MET A 107 -0.75 -1.24 -6.13
C MET A 107 -0.12 -1.88 -4.90
N ALA A 108 0.41 -1.08 -4.00
CA ALA A 108 0.93 -1.52 -2.71
C ALA A 108 -0.24 -1.81 -1.75
N ASN A 109 -0.94 -2.93 -1.99
CA ASN A 109 -2.12 -3.35 -1.24
C ASN A 109 -1.79 -4.28 -0.07
N ALA A 110 -0.74 -5.11 -0.18
CA ALA A 110 -0.39 -6.09 0.84
C ALA A 110 -0.22 -5.42 2.22
N GLY A 111 -0.70 -6.11 3.24
CA GLY A 111 -0.59 -5.71 4.62
C GLY A 111 -1.17 -6.80 5.52
N MET A 112 -1.00 -6.63 6.82
CA MET A 112 -1.50 -7.58 7.81
C MET A 112 -2.02 -6.89 9.06
N GLU A 113 -2.90 -7.57 9.76
CA GLU A 113 -3.40 -7.23 11.09
C GLU A 113 -3.35 -8.48 11.97
N LEU A 114 -2.53 -8.50 13.00
CA LEU A 114 -2.43 -9.58 13.97
C LEU A 114 -2.86 -9.08 15.35
N GLN A 115 -3.37 -10.00 16.16
CA GLN A 115 -3.74 -9.75 17.54
C GLN A 115 -2.67 -10.24 18.54
N GLU A 116 -1.57 -10.79 18.02
CA GLU A 116 -0.45 -11.29 18.80
C GLU A 116 0.81 -10.54 18.43
N TYR A 117 1.63 -10.23 19.42
CA TYR A 117 2.95 -9.69 19.18
C TYR A 117 3.83 -10.73 18.48
N ARG A 118 4.37 -10.37 17.34
CA ARG A 118 5.35 -11.14 16.59
C ARG A 118 6.41 -10.22 16.03
N THR A 119 7.58 -10.74 15.77
CA THR A 119 8.65 -10.04 15.07
C THR A 119 8.93 -10.66 13.71
N ALA A 120 9.39 -9.85 12.78
CA ALA A 120 9.95 -10.27 11.52
C ALA A 120 11.13 -9.34 11.20
N GLU A 121 12.20 -9.92 10.70
CA GLU A 121 13.49 -9.23 10.65
C GLU A 121 13.88 -8.74 12.05
N ASP A 122 14.12 -7.46 12.26
CA ASP A 122 14.50 -6.87 13.54
C ASP A 122 13.38 -6.06 14.21
N LEU A 123 12.15 -6.07 13.66
CA LEU A 123 11.04 -5.23 14.11
C LEU A 123 9.78 -6.02 14.47
N GLU A 124 8.87 -5.33 15.15
CA GLU A 124 7.50 -5.79 15.28
C GLU A 124 6.87 -5.93 13.88
N ILE A 125 6.14 -7.02 13.65
CA ILE A 125 5.77 -7.48 12.31
C ILE A 125 4.90 -6.50 11.51
N HIS A 126 4.03 -5.69 12.18
CA HIS A 126 3.27 -4.66 11.46
C HIS A 126 4.20 -3.55 10.94
N LEU A 127 5.24 -3.20 11.68
CA LEU A 127 6.22 -2.21 11.24
C LEU A 127 7.05 -2.75 10.06
N THR A 128 7.48 -4.02 10.15
CA THR A 128 8.20 -4.67 9.05
C THR A 128 7.36 -4.74 7.80
N VAL A 129 6.17 -5.34 7.88
CA VAL A 129 5.34 -5.66 6.70
C VAL A 129 4.62 -4.43 6.16
N ASN A 130 3.88 -3.72 7.04
CA ASN A 130 3.01 -2.64 6.57
C ASN A 130 3.77 -1.35 6.25
N VAL A 131 4.97 -1.16 6.85
CA VAL A 131 5.74 0.08 6.68
C VAL A 131 7.04 -0.20 5.92
N VAL A 132 8.05 -0.79 6.56
CA VAL A 132 9.41 -0.88 5.99
C VAL A 132 9.39 -1.60 4.63
N SER A 133 8.87 -2.82 4.58
CA SER A 133 8.84 -3.63 3.35
C SER A 133 7.91 -3.06 2.28
N THR A 134 6.81 -2.40 2.69
CA THR A 134 5.94 -1.69 1.75
C THR A 134 6.68 -0.56 1.05
N PHE A 135 7.43 0.28 1.79
CA PHE A 135 8.23 1.34 1.18
C PHE A 135 9.48 0.83 0.46
N LEU A 136 10.14 -0.19 0.99
CA LEU A 136 11.26 -0.86 0.31
C LEU A 136 10.83 -1.39 -1.06
N SER A 137 9.69 -2.10 -1.14
CA SER A 137 9.15 -2.60 -2.41
C SER A 137 8.77 -1.46 -3.36
N ALA A 138 8.12 -0.41 -2.84
CA ALA A 138 7.73 0.76 -3.62
C ALA A 138 8.97 1.47 -4.21
N ILE A 139 10.00 1.71 -3.40
CA ILE A 139 11.24 2.37 -3.86
C ILE A 139 11.97 1.50 -4.90
N ALA A 140 11.99 0.16 -4.70
CA ALA A 140 12.64 -0.75 -5.64
C ALA A 140 12.01 -0.73 -7.05
N ILE A 141 10.72 -0.44 -7.17
CA ILE A 141 10.04 -0.41 -8.48
C ILE A 141 9.95 0.99 -9.11
N LEU A 142 10.23 2.06 -8.36
CA LEU A 142 10.14 3.43 -8.86
C LEU A 142 10.95 3.65 -10.16
N PRO A 143 12.21 3.18 -10.29
CA PRO A 143 12.95 3.34 -11.55
C PRO A 143 12.21 2.75 -12.75
N LYS A 144 11.58 1.57 -12.61
CA LYS A 144 10.82 0.94 -13.71
C LYS A 144 9.57 1.76 -14.08
N LEU A 145 8.86 2.35 -13.11
CA LEU A 145 7.74 3.24 -13.38
C LEU A 145 8.19 4.48 -14.14
N ARG A 146 9.29 5.12 -13.71
CA ARG A 146 9.86 6.29 -14.39
C ARG A 146 10.29 5.96 -15.83
N ASP A 147 11.02 4.87 -16.01
CA ASP A 147 11.55 4.47 -17.30
C ASP A 147 10.39 4.14 -18.27
N THR A 148 9.36 3.42 -17.78
CA THR A 148 8.14 3.19 -18.55
C THR A 148 7.45 4.49 -18.95
N ALA A 149 7.32 5.42 -18.02
CA ALA A 149 6.70 6.73 -18.31
C ALA A 149 7.45 7.47 -19.41
N LYS A 150 8.79 7.47 -19.33
CA LYS A 150 9.67 8.12 -20.30
C LYS A 150 9.63 7.44 -21.68
N GLU A 151 9.77 6.11 -21.72
CA GLU A 151 9.85 5.34 -22.96
C GLU A 151 8.54 5.36 -23.75
N HIS A 152 7.41 5.34 -23.06
CA HIS A 152 6.08 5.24 -23.68
C HIS A 152 5.31 6.56 -23.70
N GLY A 153 5.86 7.65 -23.14
CA GLY A 153 5.17 8.95 -23.08
C GLY A 153 3.86 8.92 -22.30
N VAL A 154 3.79 8.12 -21.23
CA VAL A 154 2.57 7.90 -20.44
C VAL A 154 2.77 8.28 -18.96
N GLN A 155 1.67 8.51 -18.26
CA GLN A 155 1.72 8.55 -16.80
C GLN A 155 1.72 7.13 -16.25
N THR A 156 2.56 6.90 -15.25
CA THR A 156 2.57 5.66 -14.44
C THR A 156 2.08 5.96 -13.02
N SER A 157 1.67 4.94 -12.27
CA SER A 157 1.12 5.16 -10.94
C SER A 157 1.71 4.23 -9.89
N LEU A 158 2.00 4.80 -8.72
CA LEU A 158 2.30 4.13 -7.47
C LEU A 158 1.19 4.46 -6.48
N THR A 159 0.36 3.48 -6.15
CA THR A 159 -0.78 3.65 -5.25
C THR A 159 -0.55 2.88 -3.96
N PHE A 160 -0.56 3.56 -2.82
CA PHE A 160 -0.48 2.92 -1.51
C PHE A 160 -1.87 2.66 -0.93
N CYS A 161 -2.04 1.49 -0.33
CA CYS A 161 -3.21 1.20 0.48
C CYS A 161 -3.06 1.81 1.87
N GLY A 162 -3.61 3.00 2.05
CA GLY A 162 -3.83 3.61 3.35
C GLY A 162 -5.02 2.99 4.09
N SER A 163 -5.48 3.65 5.12
CA SER A 163 -6.65 3.25 5.89
C SER A 163 -7.25 4.43 6.63
N MET A 164 -8.57 4.42 6.84
CA MET A 164 -9.19 5.32 7.79
C MET A 164 -8.71 5.08 9.24
N TYR A 165 -8.14 3.92 9.53
CA TYR A 165 -7.57 3.61 10.84
C TYR A 165 -6.39 4.50 11.22
N HIS A 166 -5.78 5.24 10.31
CA HIS A 166 -4.77 6.24 10.63
C HIS A 166 -5.25 7.33 11.61
N ILE A 167 -6.57 7.57 11.69
CA ILE A 167 -7.14 8.53 12.66
C ILE A 167 -7.18 7.99 14.10
N PHE A 168 -7.07 6.67 14.25
CA PHE A 168 -7.03 5.98 15.53
C PHE A 168 -5.61 5.54 15.91
N GLY A 169 -4.63 5.83 15.09
CA GLY A 169 -3.25 5.55 15.41
C GLY A 169 -2.88 6.26 16.72
N PRO A 170 -2.23 5.56 17.66
CA PRO A 170 -1.87 6.13 18.96
C PRO A 170 -0.73 7.15 18.78
N ASP A 171 -1.09 8.36 18.39
CA ASP A 171 -0.16 9.46 18.15
C ASP A 171 0.59 9.91 19.41
N ASN A 172 0.04 9.58 20.59
CA ASN A 172 0.71 9.77 21.88
C ASN A 172 1.95 8.87 22.05
N GLU A 173 2.07 7.75 21.36
CA GLU A 173 3.31 6.95 21.36
C GLU A 173 4.49 7.72 20.75
N PHE A 174 4.23 8.69 19.89
CA PHE A 174 5.25 9.57 19.33
C PHE A 174 5.64 10.72 20.26
N ASP A 175 4.93 10.89 21.40
CA ASP A 175 5.14 12.02 22.31
C ASP A 175 6.14 11.76 23.42
N ALA A 176 6.52 10.55 23.64
CA ALA A 176 7.38 10.17 24.77
C ALA A 176 8.81 10.80 24.72
N GLY A 177 8.90 12.03 24.16
CA GLY A 177 10.17 12.75 24.08
C GLY A 177 11.19 11.96 23.29
N LEU A 178 10.78 11.41 22.12
CA LEU A 178 11.67 10.60 21.28
C LEU A 178 12.93 11.42 20.97
N PRO A 179 14.08 11.03 21.52
CA PRO A 179 15.34 11.69 21.24
C PRO A 179 15.59 11.69 19.72
N GLU A 180 16.20 12.73 19.18
CA GLU A 180 16.46 12.80 17.74
C GLU A 180 17.43 11.73 17.24
N ASP A 181 18.25 11.20 18.12
CA ASP A 181 19.28 10.17 17.89
C ASP A 181 18.78 8.73 18.03
N VAL A 182 17.56 8.52 18.53
CA VAL A 182 16.96 7.18 18.68
C VAL A 182 16.04 6.87 17.51
N ASP A 183 16.20 5.67 16.93
CA ASP A 183 15.35 5.18 15.86
C ASP A 183 13.93 4.90 16.35
N MET A 184 12.94 5.55 15.76
CA MET A 184 11.54 5.40 16.15
C MET A 184 11.03 3.99 15.96
N PHE A 185 11.50 3.27 14.96
CA PHE A 185 11.07 1.90 14.70
C PHE A 185 11.52 0.95 15.81
N ASP A 186 12.73 1.16 16.39
CA ASP A 186 13.21 0.35 17.52
C ASP A 186 12.34 0.57 18.76
N ILE A 187 12.04 1.85 19.08
CA ILE A 187 11.17 2.17 20.22
C ILE A 187 9.78 1.58 20.03
N LEU A 188 9.19 1.78 18.85
CA LEU A 188 7.84 1.33 18.55
C LEU A 188 7.75 -0.20 18.40
N SER A 189 8.86 -0.89 18.15
CA SER A 189 8.94 -2.36 18.13
C SER A 189 8.95 -2.98 19.51
N THR A 190 9.42 -2.24 20.51
CA THR A 190 9.54 -2.79 21.87
C THR A 190 8.15 -2.95 22.50
N PRO A 191 7.78 -4.16 22.94
CA PRO A 191 6.50 -4.35 23.60
C PRO A 191 6.54 -3.68 24.97
N ASP A 192 5.84 -2.57 25.11
CA ASP A 192 5.55 -1.99 26.42
C ASP A 192 4.08 -2.32 26.75
N PRO A 193 3.83 -3.30 27.62
CA PRO A 193 2.47 -3.71 27.97
C PRO A 193 1.66 -2.61 28.66
N THR A 194 2.33 -1.53 29.11
CA THR A 194 1.66 -0.38 29.75
C THR A 194 1.27 0.71 28.76
N LYS A 195 1.84 0.71 27.55
CA LYS A 195 1.66 1.79 26.56
C LYS A 195 0.89 1.39 25.33
N THR A 196 0.95 0.13 24.91
CA THR A 196 0.40 -0.26 23.61
C THR A 196 -0.42 -1.53 23.70
N ASP A 197 -1.71 -1.37 23.59
CA ASP A 197 -2.58 -2.50 23.26
C ASP A 197 -2.24 -2.94 21.82
N ILE A 198 -1.89 -4.20 21.64
CA ILE A 198 -1.54 -4.80 20.34
C ILE A 198 -2.61 -4.54 19.27
N ILE A 199 -3.87 -4.35 19.70
CA ILE A 199 -5.00 -4.02 18.83
C ILE A 199 -4.76 -2.74 18.03
N TRP A 200 -3.99 -1.78 18.57
CA TRP A 200 -3.71 -0.51 17.92
C TRP A 200 -2.47 -0.53 17.01
N ARG A 201 -1.69 -1.62 17.00
CA ARG A 201 -0.49 -1.73 16.15
C ARG A 201 -0.79 -1.60 14.68
N TYR A 202 -1.91 -2.17 14.22
CA TYR A 202 -2.36 -1.97 12.84
C TYR A 202 -2.66 -0.48 12.57
N ALA A 203 -3.39 0.18 13.45
CA ALA A 203 -3.71 1.61 13.29
C ALA A 203 -2.45 2.48 13.29
N LEU A 204 -1.49 2.18 14.19
CA LEU A 204 -0.17 2.81 14.22
C LEU A 204 0.57 2.64 12.90
N SER A 205 0.69 1.40 12.41
CA SER A 205 1.37 1.14 11.13
C SER A 205 0.71 1.88 9.96
N LYS A 206 -0.61 2.02 9.95
CA LYS A 206 -1.31 2.79 8.91
C LYS A 206 -1.08 4.31 9.06
N LEU A 207 -0.99 4.84 10.28
CA LEU A 207 -0.58 6.23 10.49
C LEU A 207 0.85 6.47 9.96
N MET A 208 1.78 5.57 10.25
CA MET A 208 3.15 5.62 9.74
C MET A 208 3.21 5.55 8.20
N VAL A 209 2.37 4.71 7.57
CA VAL A 209 2.26 4.68 6.10
C VAL A 209 1.86 6.03 5.54
N HIS A 210 0.87 6.71 6.13
CA HIS A 210 0.45 8.04 5.69
C HIS A 210 1.59 9.05 5.83
N GLN A 211 2.33 9.03 6.95
CA GLN A 211 3.46 9.94 7.19
C GLN A 211 4.60 9.72 6.20
N CYS A 212 5.05 8.47 6.04
CA CYS A 212 6.12 8.16 5.10
C CYS A 212 5.72 8.40 3.64
N TYR A 213 4.45 8.25 3.30
CA TYR A 213 3.93 8.57 1.98
C TYR A 213 4.12 10.05 1.61
N HIS A 214 3.82 10.98 2.53
CA HIS A 214 4.00 12.42 2.27
C HIS A 214 5.45 12.76 2.00
N GLU A 215 6.35 12.22 2.79
CA GLU A 215 7.79 12.50 2.63
C GLU A 215 8.36 11.84 1.37
N LEU A 216 7.86 10.64 0.97
CA LEU A 216 8.21 10.07 -0.32
C LEU A 216 7.79 10.99 -1.47
N VAL A 217 6.55 11.49 -1.47
CA VAL A 217 6.08 12.44 -2.48
C VAL A 217 6.93 13.70 -2.50
N ALA A 218 7.30 14.23 -1.32
CA ALA A 218 8.17 15.40 -1.21
C ALA A 218 9.58 15.11 -1.75
N ALA A 219 10.16 13.95 -1.44
CA ALA A 219 11.48 13.54 -1.94
C ALA A 219 11.49 13.45 -3.48
N LEU A 220 10.49 12.78 -4.08
CA LEU A 220 10.38 12.66 -5.52
C LEU A 220 10.19 14.04 -6.20
N SER A 221 9.37 14.91 -5.62
CA SER A 221 9.12 16.26 -6.14
C SER A 221 10.35 17.17 -6.09
N ASN A 222 11.23 16.97 -5.11
CA ASN A 222 12.45 17.75 -4.91
C ASN A 222 13.70 17.15 -5.55
N SER A 223 13.59 15.97 -6.16
CA SER A 223 14.73 15.29 -6.80
C SER A 223 15.27 16.15 -7.95
N LYS A 224 16.58 16.39 -7.93
CA LYS A 224 17.30 17.09 -9.01
C LYS A 224 17.92 16.13 -10.03
N SER A 225 18.08 14.88 -9.65
CA SER A 225 18.77 13.85 -10.44
C SER A 225 17.83 13.06 -11.34
N ASN A 226 16.55 12.99 -11.00
CA ASN A 226 15.56 12.18 -11.72
C ASN A 226 14.29 12.96 -11.99
N ASP A 227 13.73 12.79 -13.18
CA ASP A 227 12.41 13.33 -13.51
C ASP A 227 11.31 12.32 -13.11
N TRP A 228 10.58 12.65 -12.06
CA TRP A 228 9.45 11.89 -11.55
C TRP A 228 8.09 12.48 -11.94
N SER A 229 8.06 13.51 -12.78
CA SER A 229 6.86 14.31 -13.08
C SER A 229 5.71 13.50 -13.69
N GLN A 230 6.02 12.36 -14.29
CA GLN A 230 5.03 11.45 -14.89
C GLN A 230 4.71 10.24 -13.99
N VAL A 231 5.37 10.10 -12.84
CA VAL A 231 5.06 9.06 -11.85
C VAL A 231 4.05 9.61 -10.84
N ILE A 232 2.82 9.20 -10.95
CA ILE A 232 1.74 9.62 -10.05
C ILE A 232 1.77 8.78 -8.78
N VAL A 233 1.99 9.41 -7.64
CA VAL A 233 2.00 8.73 -6.33
C VAL A 233 0.79 9.18 -5.55
N ASN A 234 -0.05 8.26 -5.11
CA ASN A 234 -1.24 8.56 -4.32
C ASN A 234 -1.49 7.51 -3.24
N LEU A 235 -2.35 7.87 -2.30
CA LEU A 235 -2.71 7.06 -1.15
C LEU A 235 -4.23 6.86 -1.12
N VAL A 236 -4.70 5.62 -0.95
CA VAL A 236 -6.12 5.32 -1.05
C VAL A 236 -6.64 4.52 0.14
N ASN A 237 -7.79 4.95 0.68
CA ASN A 237 -8.54 4.18 1.67
C ASN A 237 -9.63 3.35 0.98
N PRO A 238 -9.59 2.01 1.06
CA PRO A 238 -10.60 1.13 0.44
C PRO A 238 -11.94 1.13 1.16
N GLY A 239 -12.05 1.84 2.29
CA GLY A 239 -13.19 1.74 3.18
C GLY A 239 -13.10 0.53 4.12
N TRP A 240 -14.13 0.36 4.93
CA TRP A 240 -14.23 -0.78 5.83
C TRP A 240 -14.81 -1.98 5.09
N CYS A 241 -13.92 -2.91 4.71
CA CYS A 241 -14.25 -4.04 3.84
C CYS A 241 -14.13 -5.37 4.59
N GLY A 242 -15.05 -6.29 4.30
CA GLY A 242 -14.95 -7.68 4.72
C GLY A 242 -13.82 -8.39 3.99
N THR A 243 -12.67 -8.50 4.65
CA THR A 243 -11.49 -9.16 4.09
C THR A 243 -10.91 -10.19 5.07
N GLU A 244 -10.00 -11.01 4.57
CA GLU A 244 -9.27 -11.96 5.43
C GLU A 244 -8.29 -11.28 6.40
N LEU A 245 -8.05 -9.98 6.26
CA LEU A 245 -7.12 -9.22 7.07
C LEU A 245 -7.45 -9.29 8.58
N SER A 246 -8.73 -9.24 8.92
CA SER A 246 -9.23 -9.24 10.31
C SER A 246 -9.80 -10.60 10.76
N ARG A 247 -9.52 -11.70 10.05
CA ARG A 247 -10.06 -13.04 10.39
C ARG A 247 -9.67 -13.52 11.78
N ALA A 248 -8.52 -13.15 12.28
CA ALA A 248 -8.05 -13.55 13.60
C ALA A 248 -8.73 -12.79 14.75
N LYS A 249 -9.53 -11.76 14.43
CA LYS A 249 -10.19 -10.92 15.44
C LYS A 249 -11.54 -11.52 15.82
N PRO A 250 -11.78 -11.83 17.10
CA PRO A 250 -13.11 -12.21 17.56
C PRO A 250 -14.03 -10.99 17.47
N HIS A 251 -15.00 -11.02 16.58
CA HIS A 251 -16.01 -9.97 16.44
C HIS A 251 -17.18 -10.24 17.37
N SER A 252 -17.57 -9.24 18.15
CA SER A 252 -18.83 -9.27 18.91
C SER A 252 -20.04 -9.38 17.97
N VAL A 253 -21.18 -9.84 18.49
CA VAL A 253 -22.43 -9.91 17.70
C VAL A 253 -22.79 -8.53 17.15
N MET A 254 -22.61 -7.48 17.96
CA MET A 254 -22.91 -6.10 17.59
C MET A 254 -21.98 -5.60 16.45
N GLU A 255 -20.70 -5.93 16.50
CA GLU A 255 -19.75 -5.62 15.41
C GLU A 255 -20.12 -6.34 14.11
N LYS A 256 -20.55 -7.61 14.19
CA LYS A 256 -21.02 -8.37 13.02
C LYS A 256 -22.27 -7.72 12.38
N VAL A 257 -23.23 -7.31 13.20
CA VAL A 257 -24.43 -6.62 12.74
C VAL A 257 -24.09 -5.26 12.14
N PHE A 258 -23.24 -4.48 12.80
CA PHE A 258 -22.79 -3.19 12.30
C PHE A 258 -22.01 -3.33 11.00
N PHE A 259 -21.15 -4.35 10.91
CA PHE A 259 -20.42 -4.66 9.68
C PHE A 259 -21.36 -5.08 8.54
N ALA A 260 -22.37 -5.91 8.82
CA ALA A 260 -23.34 -6.32 7.82
C ALA A 260 -24.15 -5.13 7.24
N LEU A 261 -24.36 -4.08 8.05
CA LEU A 261 -25.08 -2.87 7.64
C LEU A 261 -24.18 -1.84 6.92
N MET A 262 -22.93 -1.71 7.34
CA MET A 262 -22.06 -0.61 6.94
C MET A 262 -20.82 -1.07 6.16
N GLY A 263 -20.43 -2.35 6.27
CA GLY A 263 -19.25 -2.89 5.60
C GLY A 263 -19.43 -2.98 4.08
N TRP A 264 -18.36 -2.73 3.36
CA TRP A 264 -18.32 -2.99 1.92
C TRP A 264 -17.80 -4.39 1.64
N THR A 265 -18.21 -4.94 0.51
CA THR A 265 -17.56 -6.13 -0.05
C THR A 265 -16.16 -5.79 -0.52
N ALA A 266 -15.28 -6.79 -0.61
CA ALA A 266 -13.95 -6.60 -1.20
C ALA A 266 -14.04 -6.08 -2.65
N GLU A 267 -15.05 -6.55 -3.40
CA GLU A 267 -15.33 -6.08 -4.76
C GLU A 267 -15.63 -4.59 -4.79
N LYS A 268 -16.55 -4.11 -3.93
CA LYS A 268 -16.91 -2.69 -3.84
C LYS A 268 -15.72 -1.83 -3.37
N GLY A 269 -14.98 -2.31 -2.38
CA GLY A 269 -13.80 -1.60 -1.85
C GLY A 269 -12.66 -1.50 -2.86
N SER A 270 -12.41 -2.54 -3.64
CA SER A 270 -11.32 -2.55 -4.62
C SER A 270 -11.55 -1.64 -5.83
N ARG A 271 -12.78 -1.16 -6.08
CA ARG A 271 -13.06 -0.18 -7.13
C ARG A 271 -12.29 1.13 -6.90
N VAL A 272 -12.09 1.52 -5.63
CA VAL A 272 -11.31 2.73 -5.32
C VAL A 272 -9.83 2.60 -5.68
N TYR A 273 -9.30 1.38 -5.77
CA TYR A 273 -7.93 1.14 -6.24
C TYR A 273 -7.80 1.45 -7.73
N ILE A 274 -8.75 0.98 -8.53
CA ILE A 274 -8.77 1.28 -9.96
C ILE A 274 -8.92 2.78 -10.19
N ASP A 275 -9.86 3.42 -9.48
CA ASP A 275 -10.05 4.88 -9.55
C ASP A 275 -8.76 5.63 -9.22
N ALA A 276 -8.07 5.26 -8.14
CA ALA A 276 -6.81 5.90 -7.75
C ALA A 276 -5.69 5.69 -8.79
N MET A 277 -5.54 4.49 -9.34
CA MET A 277 -4.50 4.17 -10.33
C MET A 277 -4.69 4.94 -11.65
N VAL A 278 -5.94 5.25 -12.03
CA VAL A 278 -6.22 5.98 -13.29
C VAL A 278 -6.54 7.47 -13.08
N ALA A 279 -6.53 7.95 -11.84
CA ALA A 279 -6.90 9.34 -11.51
C ALA A 279 -5.94 10.40 -12.09
N GLY A 280 -4.72 10.00 -12.47
CA GLY A 280 -3.74 10.89 -13.09
C GLY A 280 -3.22 12.00 -12.15
N LYS A 281 -2.64 13.03 -12.73
CA LYS A 281 -1.88 14.08 -12.04
C LYS A 281 -2.63 14.78 -10.89
N LYS A 282 -3.96 14.92 -11.00
CA LYS A 282 -4.79 15.55 -9.94
C LYS A 282 -4.73 14.80 -8.60
N SER A 283 -4.40 13.50 -8.62
CA SER A 283 -4.31 12.64 -7.44
C SER A 283 -2.90 12.55 -6.86
N HIS A 284 -1.89 13.10 -7.54
CA HIS A 284 -0.52 13.06 -7.05
C HIS A 284 -0.39 13.78 -5.71
N GLY A 285 0.20 13.12 -4.73
CA GLY A 285 0.34 13.65 -3.36
C GLY A 285 -0.99 13.76 -2.60
N LYS A 286 -2.07 13.08 -3.05
CA LYS A 286 -3.40 13.18 -2.43
C LYS A 286 -3.82 11.88 -1.78
N PHE A 287 -4.60 12.02 -0.71
CA PHE A 287 -5.34 10.94 -0.08
C PHE A 287 -6.73 10.83 -0.70
N LEU A 288 -7.09 9.62 -1.15
CA LEU A 288 -8.37 9.33 -1.77
C LEU A 288 -9.19 8.40 -0.88
N SER A 289 -10.49 8.65 -0.78
CA SER A 289 -11.43 7.78 -0.07
C SER A 289 -12.80 7.86 -0.73
N GLY A 290 -13.40 6.72 -1.07
CA GLY A 290 -14.68 6.67 -1.78
C GLY A 290 -14.62 7.35 -3.16
N CYS A 291 -13.55 7.13 -3.93
CA CYS A 291 -13.28 7.73 -5.25
C CYS A 291 -13.25 9.27 -5.24
N GLN A 292 -12.85 9.89 -4.14
CA GLN A 292 -12.75 11.33 -3.99
C GLN A 292 -11.49 11.71 -3.23
N ILE A 293 -10.87 12.84 -3.58
CA ILE A 293 -9.81 13.44 -2.77
C ILE A 293 -10.39 13.87 -1.43
N ARG A 294 -9.76 13.47 -0.35
CA ARG A 294 -10.18 13.76 1.02
C ARG A 294 -9.03 14.32 1.84
N GLU A 295 -9.39 15.03 2.88
CA GLU A 295 -8.44 15.46 3.90
C GLU A 295 -8.13 14.32 4.87
N GLU A 296 -6.90 14.25 5.29
CA GLU A 296 -6.45 13.35 6.35
C GLU A 296 -6.78 13.89 7.74
N SER A 297 -6.42 13.15 8.78
CA SER A 297 -6.72 13.51 10.16
C SER A 297 -6.14 14.88 10.54
N GLN A 298 -6.73 15.52 11.57
CA GLN A 298 -6.22 16.78 12.09
C GLN A 298 -4.78 16.64 12.59
N TYR A 299 -4.42 15.49 13.16
CA TYR A 299 -3.06 15.20 13.58
C TYR A 299 -2.07 15.28 12.41
N MET A 300 -2.35 14.60 11.29
CA MET A 300 -1.49 14.63 10.08
C MET A 300 -1.26 16.06 9.57
N ARG A 301 -2.24 16.94 9.71
CA ARG A 301 -2.17 18.33 9.26
C ARG A 301 -1.54 19.29 10.31
N SER A 302 -1.31 18.82 11.54
CA SER A 302 -0.77 19.63 12.63
C SER A 302 0.75 19.83 12.49
N LYS A 303 1.27 20.88 13.16
CA LYS A 303 2.73 21.10 13.24
C LYS A 303 3.46 19.93 13.88
N ARG A 304 2.83 19.30 14.89
CA ARG A 304 3.35 18.13 15.58
C ARG A 304 3.43 16.93 14.63
N GLY A 305 2.34 16.59 13.95
CA GLY A 305 2.31 15.51 12.97
C GLY A 305 3.39 15.65 11.90
N ARG A 306 3.55 16.85 11.35
CA ARG A 306 4.60 17.14 10.35
C ARG A 306 6.03 16.99 10.88
N ARG A 307 6.28 17.31 12.15
CA ARG A 307 7.60 17.09 12.77
C ARG A 307 7.90 15.60 12.88
N ILE A 308 6.94 14.83 13.35
CA ILE A 308 7.06 13.37 13.48
C ILE A 308 7.22 12.71 12.10
N GLU A 309 6.46 13.15 11.11
CA GLU A 309 6.54 12.70 9.72
C GLU A 309 7.98 12.77 9.17
N LYS A 310 8.66 13.90 9.37
CA LYS A 310 10.06 14.08 8.93
C LYS A 310 11.02 13.14 9.64
N LYS A 311 10.86 12.97 10.96
CA LYS A 311 11.70 12.04 11.73
C LYS A 311 11.43 10.60 11.30
N MET A 312 10.16 10.23 11.15
CA MET A 312 9.74 8.91 10.68
C MET A 312 10.38 8.55 9.33
N TRP A 313 10.34 9.50 8.39
CA TRP A 313 10.97 9.31 7.08
C TRP A 313 12.49 9.19 7.19
N LYS A 314 13.13 10.04 7.97
CA LYS A 314 14.59 9.95 8.21
C LYS A 314 14.98 8.56 8.72
N ASP A 315 14.28 8.08 9.75
CA ASP A 315 14.57 6.79 10.37
C ASP A 315 14.27 5.63 9.40
N LEU A 316 13.15 5.70 8.64
CA LEU A 316 12.84 4.75 7.58
C LEU A 316 13.95 4.69 6.53
N MET A 317 14.43 5.84 6.05
CA MET A 317 15.47 5.89 5.03
C MET A 317 16.82 5.37 5.54
N GLN A 318 17.17 5.58 6.81
CA GLN A 318 18.35 4.99 7.42
C GLN A 318 18.25 3.46 7.50
N ARG A 319 17.05 2.91 7.74
CA ARG A 319 16.80 1.46 7.70
C ARG A 319 16.91 0.91 6.29
N ILE A 320 16.28 1.57 5.32
CA ILE A 320 16.37 1.18 3.92
C ILE A 320 17.84 1.22 3.45
N GLU A 321 18.61 2.21 3.88
CA GLU A 321 20.05 2.30 3.57
C GLU A 321 20.86 1.12 4.15
N ARG A 322 20.56 0.67 5.36
CA ARG A 322 21.16 -0.53 5.96
C ARG A 322 20.79 -1.82 5.21
N ILE A 323 19.58 -1.88 4.64
CA ILE A 323 19.11 -3.02 3.85
C ILE A 323 19.72 -2.97 2.44
N SER A 324 19.69 -1.81 1.78
CA SER A 324 20.21 -1.57 0.44
C SER A 324 20.55 -0.09 0.23
N LEU A 325 21.85 0.20 0.16
CA LEU A 325 22.36 1.55 -0.15
C LEU A 325 21.90 2.02 -1.53
N GLU A 326 21.84 1.11 -2.51
CA GLU A 326 21.37 1.40 -3.86
C GLU A 326 19.94 1.93 -3.84
N LEU A 327 19.03 1.23 -3.18
CA LEU A 327 17.62 1.63 -3.11
C LEU A 327 17.43 2.96 -2.35
N ALA A 328 18.19 3.18 -1.27
CA ALA A 328 18.12 4.46 -0.57
C ALA A 328 18.50 5.65 -1.47
N SER A 329 19.37 5.45 -2.46
CA SER A 329 19.80 6.49 -3.39
C SER A 329 18.73 6.89 -4.43
N VAL A 330 17.73 6.04 -4.67
CA VAL A 330 16.67 6.30 -5.66
C VAL A 330 15.85 7.55 -5.34
N VAL A 331 15.65 7.84 -4.07
CA VAL A 331 14.76 8.91 -3.56
C VAL A 331 15.52 10.05 -2.84
N ARG A 332 16.85 10.10 -2.97
CA ARG A 332 17.72 11.18 -2.47
C ARG A 332 17.95 12.32 -3.47
#